data_a9c6473eb1fe38dc0b792ff6300399fb
#
_entry.id   a9c6473eb1fe38dc0b792ff6300399fb
#
_cell.length_a   1.000
_cell.length_b   1.000
_cell.length_c   1.000
_cell.angle_alpha   90.00
_cell.angle_beta   90.00
_cell.angle_gamma   90.00
#
_symmetry.space_group_name_H-M   'P 1'
#
loop_
_entity.id
_entity.type
_entity.pdbx_description
1 polymer ?
#
loop_
_entity_poly.entity_id
_entity_poly.type
_entity_poly.pdbx_seq_one_letter_code
_entity_poly.pdbx_strand_id
1 'polypeptide(L)'
;MTKTKRDVSISMSEASLKAMLLVMPIMLLQFIPFFWLHPSPVLPANANMAVFGFLLIFGILAHELIHMFAWMLSAKKPLKAFKLGFQWKALTPYAHCKEPMDIRPYRIGAFAPGLLLGILPWFVSLFTGDILLMTYGLLYTIAASGDLLILWIIREIKPNTLVEDHPTNAGCYIIEET
;
A
#
# COMPACT_ATOMS: atom_id res chain seq x y z
N MET A 1 12.15 -33.05 -5.71
CA MET A 1 12.53 -31.70 -5.30
C MET A 1 11.62 -31.29 -4.15
N THR A 2 12.20 -31.13 -2.97
CA THR A 2 11.47 -30.63 -1.79
C THR A 2 11.50 -29.11 -1.82
N LYS A 3 10.31 -28.47 -1.75
CA LYS A 3 10.22 -27.01 -1.65
C LYS A 3 10.32 -26.63 -0.19
N THR A 4 11.34 -25.84 0.17
CA THR A 4 11.46 -25.25 1.49
C THR A 4 10.99 -23.79 1.46
N LYS A 5 10.41 -23.30 2.57
CA LYS A 5 9.94 -21.92 2.71
C LYS A 5 10.82 -21.21 3.74
N ARG A 6 11.48 -20.14 3.31
CA ARG A 6 12.22 -19.25 4.22
C ARG A 6 11.34 -18.04 4.54
N ASP A 7 11.07 -17.81 5.81
CA ASP A 7 10.25 -16.71 6.29
C ASP A 7 11.02 -15.37 6.24
N VAL A 8 10.42 -14.39 5.57
CA VAL A 8 10.89 -12.99 5.49
C VAL A 8 9.72 -12.09 5.87
N SER A 9 9.29 -12.21 7.12
CA SER A 9 8.18 -11.44 7.67
C SER A 9 8.47 -10.95 9.08
N ILE A 10 7.68 -10.02 9.54
CA ILE A 10 7.66 -9.53 10.94
C ILE A 10 6.24 -9.58 11.48
N SER A 11 6.10 -9.65 12.80
CA SER A 11 4.78 -9.65 13.45
C SER A 11 4.00 -8.37 13.14
N MET A 12 2.67 -8.44 13.11
CA MET A 12 1.80 -7.28 12.83
C MET A 12 2.00 -6.13 13.83
N SER A 13 2.27 -6.44 15.11
CA SER A 13 2.52 -5.42 16.13
C SER A 13 3.83 -4.65 15.88
N GLU A 14 4.88 -5.37 15.51
CA GLU A 14 6.18 -4.79 15.15
C GLU A 14 6.07 -4.01 13.84
N ALA A 15 5.30 -4.54 12.87
CA ALA A 15 5.05 -3.90 11.59
C ALA A 15 4.36 -2.55 11.77
N SER A 16 3.35 -2.44 12.61
CA SER A 16 2.62 -1.19 12.84
C SER A 16 3.53 -0.08 13.36
N LEU A 17 4.41 -0.39 14.33
CA LEU A 17 5.35 0.59 14.87
C LEU A 17 6.40 1.02 13.82
N LYS A 18 7.01 0.05 13.12
CA LYS A 18 8.02 0.34 12.09
C LYS A 18 7.43 1.08 10.89
N ALA A 19 6.20 0.73 10.45
CA ALA A 19 5.50 1.40 9.38
C ALA A 19 5.23 2.87 9.74
N MET A 20 4.81 3.15 10.98
CA MET A 20 4.59 4.51 11.46
C MET A 20 5.88 5.34 11.43
N LEU A 21 7.00 4.77 11.88
CA LEU A 21 8.31 5.45 11.84
C LEU A 21 8.78 5.70 10.39
N LEU A 22 8.53 4.73 9.50
CA LEU A 22 8.91 4.84 8.09
C LEU A 22 8.09 5.91 7.35
N VAL A 23 6.80 6.04 7.64
CA VAL A 23 5.91 6.97 6.95
C VAL A 23 6.08 8.42 7.40
N MET A 24 6.53 8.68 8.63
CA MET A 24 6.70 10.05 9.14
C MET A 24 7.55 10.96 8.25
N PRO A 25 8.78 10.59 7.81
CA PRO A 25 9.56 11.43 6.91
C PRO A 25 8.86 11.62 5.55
N ILE A 26 8.12 10.62 5.05
CA ILE A 26 7.37 10.73 3.80
C ILE A 26 6.23 11.74 3.96
N MET A 27 5.53 11.72 5.10
CA MET A 27 4.50 12.72 5.41
C MET A 27 5.08 14.15 5.44
N LEU A 28 6.24 14.34 6.05
CA LEU A 28 6.91 15.64 6.04
C LEU A 28 7.29 16.09 4.63
N LEU A 29 7.77 15.16 3.77
CA LEU A 29 8.05 15.42 2.36
C LEU A 29 6.79 15.76 1.56
N GLN A 30 5.62 15.31 1.99
CA GLN A 30 4.33 15.69 1.37
C GLN A 30 3.81 17.01 1.94
N PHE A 31 3.88 17.20 3.25
CA PHE A 31 3.33 18.35 3.95
C PHE A 31 4.10 19.64 3.64
N ILE A 32 5.43 19.62 3.76
CA ILE A 32 6.27 20.82 3.65
C ILE A 32 6.15 21.47 2.26
N PRO A 33 6.33 20.76 1.12
CA PRO A 33 6.22 21.38 -0.19
C PRO A 33 4.82 21.93 -0.48
N PHE A 34 3.77 21.24 -0.01
CA PHE A 34 2.41 21.71 -0.22
C PHE A 34 2.16 23.06 0.45
N PHE A 35 2.45 23.18 1.75
CA PHE A 35 2.23 24.43 2.49
C PHE A 35 3.24 25.52 2.14
N TRP A 36 4.41 25.17 1.65
CA TRP A 36 5.36 26.14 1.11
C TRP A 36 4.86 26.76 -0.20
N LEU A 37 4.27 25.95 -1.09
CA LEU A 37 3.69 26.43 -2.34
C LEU A 37 2.33 27.12 -2.15
N HIS A 38 1.56 26.66 -1.17
CA HIS A 38 0.21 27.13 -0.89
C HIS A 38 0.07 27.56 0.58
N PRO A 39 0.58 28.74 0.99
CA PRO A 39 0.43 29.25 2.37
C PRO A 39 -1.03 29.44 2.80
N SER A 40 -1.93 29.64 1.81
CA SER A 40 -3.38 29.74 1.98
C SER A 40 -4.05 28.72 1.05
N PRO A 41 -4.15 27.43 1.46
CA PRO A 41 -4.72 26.39 0.61
C PRO A 41 -6.16 26.67 0.21
N VAL A 42 -6.55 26.15 -0.93
CA VAL A 42 -7.90 26.34 -1.48
C VAL A 42 -8.81 25.22 -0.99
N LEU A 43 -9.94 25.59 -0.39
CA LEU A 43 -11.08 24.69 -0.25
C LEU A 43 -11.96 24.88 -1.49
N PRO A 44 -12.16 23.85 -2.34
CA PRO A 44 -12.99 23.99 -3.53
C PRO A 44 -14.39 24.53 -3.21
N ALA A 45 -14.90 25.50 -4.00
CA ALA A 45 -16.18 26.15 -3.75
C ALA A 45 -17.37 25.16 -3.77
N ASN A 46 -17.23 24.05 -4.48
CA ASN A 46 -18.20 22.95 -4.56
C ASN A 46 -17.84 21.78 -3.62
N ALA A 47 -16.95 22.00 -2.63
CA ALA A 47 -16.56 20.96 -1.70
C ALA A 47 -17.78 20.40 -0.95
N ASN A 48 -17.94 19.10 -1.01
CA ASN A 48 -18.96 18.37 -0.27
C ASN A 48 -18.27 17.39 0.71
N MET A 49 -18.33 17.70 2.00
CA MET A 49 -17.68 16.91 3.04
C MET A 49 -18.25 15.49 3.16
N ALA A 50 -19.53 15.29 2.83
CA ALA A 50 -20.11 13.95 2.82
C ALA A 50 -19.54 13.10 1.67
N VAL A 51 -19.37 13.70 0.49
CA VAL A 51 -18.69 13.04 -0.64
C VAL A 51 -17.23 12.77 -0.31
N PHE A 52 -16.53 13.73 0.31
CA PHE A 52 -15.14 13.51 0.72
C PHE A 52 -15.02 12.36 1.73
N GLY A 53 -15.89 12.33 2.75
CA GLY A 53 -15.94 11.23 3.72
C GLY A 53 -16.25 9.88 3.06
N PHE A 54 -17.19 9.85 2.09
CA PHE A 54 -17.49 8.66 1.30
C PHE A 54 -16.26 8.19 0.51
N LEU A 55 -15.53 9.10 -0.14
CA LEU A 55 -14.31 8.77 -0.88
C LEU A 55 -13.21 8.21 0.02
N LEU A 56 -13.08 8.72 1.25
CA LEU A 56 -12.15 8.17 2.24
C LEU A 56 -12.53 6.73 2.63
N ILE A 57 -13.80 6.45 2.87
CA ILE A 57 -14.26 5.09 3.24
C ILE A 57 -14.13 4.14 2.04
N PHE A 58 -14.58 4.58 0.86
CA PHE A 58 -14.51 3.79 -0.37
C PHE A 58 -13.06 3.50 -0.79
N GLY A 59 -12.16 4.44 -0.55
CA GLY A 59 -10.74 4.30 -0.83
C GLY A 59 -10.08 3.15 -0.05
N ILE A 60 -10.59 2.77 1.13
CA ILE A 60 -10.12 1.60 1.87
C ILE A 60 -10.36 0.32 1.05
N LEU A 61 -11.56 0.17 0.49
CA LEU A 61 -11.86 -0.95 -0.41
C LEU A 61 -11.04 -0.85 -1.71
N ALA A 62 -10.93 0.34 -2.29
CA ALA A 62 -10.16 0.58 -3.50
C ALA A 62 -8.68 0.21 -3.30
N HIS A 63 -8.09 0.46 -2.13
CA HIS A 63 -6.74 0.08 -1.78
C HIS A 63 -6.51 -1.43 -1.97
N GLU A 64 -7.36 -2.26 -1.38
CA GLU A 64 -7.25 -3.72 -1.51
C GLU A 64 -7.49 -4.22 -2.94
N LEU A 65 -8.45 -3.60 -3.63
CA LEU A 65 -8.71 -3.92 -5.03
C LEU A 65 -7.52 -3.57 -5.93
N ILE A 66 -6.82 -2.46 -5.65
CA ILE A 66 -5.62 -2.05 -6.40
C ILE A 66 -4.51 -3.08 -6.21
N HIS A 67 -4.25 -3.57 -4.99
CA HIS A 67 -3.32 -4.69 -4.77
C HIS A 67 -3.66 -5.88 -5.66
N MET A 68 -4.90 -6.35 -5.57
CA MET A 68 -5.37 -7.49 -6.33
C MET A 68 -5.21 -7.29 -7.84
N PHE A 69 -5.66 -6.15 -8.38
CA PHE A 69 -5.55 -5.87 -9.82
C PHE A 69 -4.11 -5.71 -10.28
N ALA A 70 -3.26 -5.05 -9.49
CA ALA A 70 -1.85 -4.90 -9.80
C ALA A 70 -1.14 -6.26 -9.88
N TRP A 71 -1.42 -7.18 -8.95
CA TRP A 71 -0.90 -8.56 -9.02
C TRP A 71 -1.50 -9.35 -10.18
N MET A 72 -2.83 -9.24 -10.43
CA MET A 72 -3.47 -9.90 -11.58
C MET A 72 -2.79 -9.52 -12.89
N LEU A 73 -2.53 -8.25 -13.11
CA LEU A 73 -1.93 -7.75 -14.34
C LEU A 73 -0.43 -8.09 -14.44
N SER A 74 0.33 -7.86 -13.35
CA SER A 74 1.79 -8.02 -13.37
C SER A 74 2.25 -9.47 -13.25
N ALA A 75 1.57 -10.29 -12.44
CA ALA A 75 1.87 -11.71 -12.25
C ALA A 75 1.06 -12.63 -13.18
N LYS A 76 0.12 -12.07 -13.99
CA LYS A 76 -0.80 -12.82 -14.88
C LYS A 76 -1.55 -13.92 -14.14
N LYS A 77 -1.97 -13.65 -12.90
CA LYS A 77 -2.71 -14.60 -12.07
C LYS A 77 -4.22 -14.44 -12.26
N PRO A 78 -4.97 -15.55 -12.29
CA PRO A 78 -6.43 -15.49 -12.40
C PRO A 78 -7.06 -14.97 -11.09
N LEU A 79 -8.25 -14.37 -11.18
CA LEU A 79 -8.99 -13.83 -10.02
C LEU A 79 -9.13 -14.82 -8.86
N LYS A 80 -9.31 -16.11 -9.14
CA LYS A 80 -9.42 -17.19 -8.14
C LYS A 80 -8.18 -17.38 -7.26
N ALA A 81 -7.02 -16.89 -7.71
CA ALA A 81 -5.78 -16.92 -6.93
C ALA A 81 -5.78 -15.92 -5.76
N PHE A 82 -6.72 -14.97 -5.75
CA PHE A 82 -6.79 -13.93 -4.74
C PHE A 82 -7.90 -14.18 -3.72
N LYS A 83 -7.71 -13.61 -2.53
CA LYS A 83 -8.68 -13.57 -1.46
C LYS A 83 -8.69 -12.16 -0.87
N LEU A 84 -9.86 -11.52 -0.88
CA LEU A 84 -10.10 -10.33 -0.07
C LEU A 84 -10.66 -10.78 1.28
N GLY A 85 -10.25 -10.11 2.34
CA GLY A 85 -10.72 -10.43 3.68
C GLY A 85 -10.62 -9.23 4.62
N PHE A 86 -11.01 -9.46 5.87
CA PHE A 86 -10.94 -8.46 6.93
C PHE A 86 -10.36 -9.10 8.19
N GLN A 87 -9.29 -8.53 8.70
CA GLN A 87 -8.63 -8.98 9.93
C GLN A 87 -9.21 -8.24 11.13
N TRP A 88 -10.17 -8.83 11.79
CA TRP A 88 -10.90 -8.21 12.89
C TRP A 88 -10.03 -7.76 14.07
N LYS A 89 -8.92 -8.44 14.36
CA LYS A 89 -7.99 -8.07 15.43
C LYS A 89 -7.24 -6.77 15.18
N ALA A 90 -6.91 -6.49 13.92
CA ALA A 90 -6.22 -5.28 13.48
C ALA A 90 -7.17 -4.24 12.86
N LEU A 91 -8.47 -4.57 12.72
CA LEU A 91 -9.48 -3.77 12.00
C LEU A 91 -9.01 -3.37 10.59
N THR A 92 -8.32 -4.26 9.90
CA THR A 92 -7.68 -3.98 8.62
C THR A 92 -8.24 -4.92 7.55
N PRO A 93 -8.76 -4.39 6.43
CA PRO A 93 -8.98 -5.21 5.24
C PRO A 93 -7.63 -5.69 4.70
N TYR A 94 -7.65 -6.75 3.92
CA TYR A 94 -6.45 -7.25 3.25
C TYR A 94 -6.79 -7.92 1.92
N ALA A 95 -5.86 -7.80 0.97
CA ALA A 95 -5.79 -8.62 -0.23
C ALA A 95 -4.65 -9.64 -0.08
N HIS A 96 -4.91 -10.89 -0.38
CA HIS A 96 -3.94 -11.98 -0.26
C HIS A 96 -3.89 -12.81 -1.53
N CYS A 97 -2.69 -13.08 -2.05
CA CYS A 97 -2.48 -14.00 -3.15
C CYS A 97 -2.09 -15.38 -2.61
N LYS A 98 -2.95 -16.38 -2.89
CA LYS A 98 -2.76 -17.77 -2.42
C LYS A 98 -1.68 -18.53 -3.20
N GLU A 99 -1.26 -18.01 -4.35
CA GLU A 99 -0.32 -18.68 -5.24
C GLU A 99 1.02 -17.94 -5.25
N PRO A 100 2.14 -18.67 -5.27
CA PRO A 100 3.45 -18.04 -5.42
C PRO A 100 3.55 -17.20 -6.69
N MET A 101 4.29 -16.10 -6.58
CA MET A 101 4.60 -15.22 -7.72
C MET A 101 6.06 -14.76 -7.66
N ASP A 102 6.58 -14.22 -8.76
CA ASP A 102 7.88 -13.56 -8.75
C ASP A 102 7.88 -12.33 -7.85
N ILE A 103 9.03 -12.01 -7.26
CA ILE A 103 9.19 -10.85 -6.38
C ILE A 103 8.89 -9.51 -7.07
N ARG A 104 9.08 -9.40 -8.40
CA ARG A 104 8.81 -8.15 -9.13
C ARG A 104 7.32 -7.82 -9.17
N PRO A 105 6.41 -8.71 -9.65
CA PRO A 105 4.97 -8.52 -9.50
C PRO A 105 4.55 -8.26 -8.05
N TYR A 106 5.15 -8.98 -7.08
CA TYR A 106 4.82 -8.79 -5.67
C TYR A 106 5.08 -7.34 -5.22
N ARG A 107 6.26 -6.79 -5.59
CA ARG A 107 6.60 -5.38 -5.32
C ARG A 107 5.68 -4.39 -6.03
N ILE A 108 5.33 -4.66 -7.30
CA ILE A 108 4.40 -3.79 -8.06
C ILE A 108 3.06 -3.71 -7.34
N GLY A 109 2.51 -4.86 -6.92
CA GLY A 109 1.27 -4.89 -6.18
C GLY A 109 1.34 -4.18 -4.84
N ALA A 110 2.40 -4.39 -4.06
CA ALA A 110 2.59 -3.70 -2.79
C ALA A 110 2.74 -2.17 -2.94
N PHE A 111 3.35 -1.69 -4.03
CA PHE A 111 3.54 -0.25 -4.27
C PHE A 111 2.31 0.47 -4.84
N ALA A 112 1.49 -0.23 -5.61
CA ALA A 112 0.42 0.36 -6.43
C ALA A 112 -0.61 1.19 -5.65
N PRO A 113 -1.18 0.76 -4.50
CA PRO A 113 -2.14 1.58 -3.76
C PRO A 113 -1.54 2.88 -3.23
N GLY A 114 -0.35 2.81 -2.64
CA GLY A 114 0.36 4.00 -2.14
C GLY A 114 0.65 5.02 -3.24
N LEU A 115 0.99 4.53 -4.45
CA LEU A 115 1.18 5.40 -5.61
C LEU A 115 -0.14 6.04 -6.06
N LEU A 116 -1.19 5.25 -6.28
CA LEU A 116 -2.42 5.70 -6.92
C LEU A 116 -3.34 6.50 -5.98
N LEU A 117 -3.44 6.11 -4.71
CA LEU A 117 -4.30 6.77 -3.74
C LEU A 117 -3.55 7.77 -2.86
N GLY A 118 -2.26 7.58 -2.64
CA GLY A 118 -1.43 8.45 -1.81
C GLY A 118 -0.67 9.50 -2.63
N ILE A 119 0.37 9.06 -3.33
CA ILE A 119 1.34 9.95 -4.00
C ILE A 119 0.67 10.76 -5.13
N LEU A 120 -0.13 10.12 -5.98
CA LEU A 120 -0.73 10.78 -7.15
C LEU A 120 -1.70 11.90 -6.76
N PRO A 121 -2.69 11.72 -5.87
CA PRO A 121 -3.54 12.81 -5.42
C PRO A 121 -2.77 13.94 -4.74
N TRP A 122 -1.80 13.61 -3.88
CA TRP A 122 -0.92 14.59 -3.29
C TRP A 122 -0.15 15.39 -4.37
N PHE A 123 0.44 14.73 -5.34
CA PHE A 123 1.18 15.38 -6.41
C PHE A 123 0.29 16.35 -7.21
N VAL A 124 -0.94 15.94 -7.53
CA VAL A 124 -1.91 16.82 -8.20
C VAL A 124 -2.26 18.02 -7.32
N SER A 125 -2.36 17.85 -6.01
CA SER A 125 -2.64 18.94 -5.08
C SER A 125 -1.58 20.04 -5.08
N LEU A 126 -0.31 19.73 -5.42
CA LEU A 126 0.76 20.71 -5.54
C LEU A 126 0.51 21.71 -6.69
N PHE A 127 -0.28 21.34 -7.69
CA PHE A 127 -0.62 22.24 -8.81
C PHE A 127 -1.94 22.98 -8.58
N THR A 128 -2.87 22.38 -7.85
CA THR A 128 -4.22 22.94 -7.66
C THR A 128 -4.36 23.74 -6.36
N GLY A 129 -3.50 23.51 -5.37
CA GLY A 129 -3.65 24.06 -4.02
C GLY A 129 -4.82 23.47 -3.24
N ASP A 130 -5.48 22.41 -3.76
CA ASP A 130 -6.66 21.80 -3.16
C ASP A 130 -6.29 21.04 -1.87
N ILE A 131 -6.80 21.55 -0.73
CA ILE A 131 -6.53 20.98 0.60
C ILE A 131 -7.17 19.61 0.79
N LEU A 132 -8.31 19.32 0.16
CA LEU A 132 -8.97 18.01 0.29
C LEU A 132 -8.19 16.94 -0.45
N LEU A 133 -7.69 17.27 -1.65
CA LEU A 133 -6.89 16.37 -2.44
C LEU A 133 -5.54 16.06 -1.75
N MET A 134 -4.90 17.09 -1.17
CA MET A 134 -3.72 16.94 -0.33
C MET A 134 -3.98 16.04 0.87
N THR A 135 -5.07 16.27 1.60
CA THR A 135 -5.45 15.49 2.77
C THR A 135 -5.74 14.05 2.39
N TYR A 136 -6.45 13.82 1.29
CA TYR A 136 -6.71 12.48 0.75
C TYR A 136 -5.40 11.73 0.47
N GLY A 137 -4.50 12.35 -0.29
CA GLY A 137 -3.20 11.75 -0.62
C GLY A 137 -2.36 11.43 0.61
N LEU A 138 -2.32 12.35 1.59
CA LEU A 138 -1.60 12.15 2.85
C LEU A 138 -2.16 10.97 3.65
N LEU A 139 -3.49 10.90 3.81
CA LEU A 139 -4.15 9.82 4.54
C LEU A 139 -3.91 8.45 3.89
N TYR A 140 -3.94 8.37 2.55
CA TYR A 140 -3.66 7.12 1.85
C TYR A 140 -2.18 6.76 1.78
N THR A 141 -1.27 7.72 1.89
CA THR A 141 0.15 7.43 2.14
C THR A 141 0.35 6.81 3.51
N ILE A 142 -0.36 7.29 4.54
CA ILE A 142 -0.35 6.68 5.88
C ILE A 142 -0.96 5.26 5.83
N ALA A 143 -2.09 5.09 5.16
CA ALA A 143 -2.73 3.78 5.01
C ALA A 143 -1.82 2.76 4.33
N ALA A 144 -1.03 3.19 3.33
CA ALA A 144 -0.05 2.35 2.62
C ALA A 144 1.28 2.16 3.38
N SER A 145 1.40 2.63 4.62
CA SER A 145 2.67 2.54 5.38
C SER A 145 3.11 1.09 5.62
N GLY A 146 2.16 0.18 5.81
CA GLY A 146 2.44 -1.26 5.92
C GLY A 146 3.05 -1.84 4.65
N ASP A 147 2.53 -1.44 3.49
CA ASP A 147 3.01 -1.88 2.17
C ASP A 147 4.41 -1.34 1.90
N LEU A 148 4.67 -0.07 2.26
CA LEU A 148 5.99 0.54 2.17
C LEU A 148 6.99 -0.18 3.06
N LEU A 149 6.57 -0.62 4.25
CA LEU A 149 7.40 -1.42 5.14
C LEU A 149 7.69 -2.80 4.55
N ILE A 150 6.70 -3.48 3.97
CA ILE A 150 6.89 -4.74 3.26
C ILE A 150 7.92 -4.55 2.14
N LEU A 151 7.78 -3.52 1.31
CA LEU A 151 8.74 -3.18 0.25
C LEU A 151 10.16 -2.99 0.80
N TRP A 152 10.29 -2.35 1.96
CA TRP A 152 11.58 -2.18 2.64
C TRP A 152 12.18 -3.51 3.10
N ILE A 153 11.37 -4.39 3.69
CA ILE A 153 11.80 -5.72 4.16
C ILE A 153 12.31 -6.57 3.00
N ILE A 154 11.59 -6.57 1.88
CA ILE A 154 11.89 -7.41 0.71
C ILE A 154 12.85 -6.77 -0.29
N ARG A 155 13.41 -5.56 0.00
CA ARG A 155 14.22 -4.79 -0.96
C ARG A 155 15.45 -5.54 -1.50
N GLU A 156 16.03 -6.43 -0.69
CA GLU A 156 17.24 -7.18 -1.04
C GLU A 156 16.96 -8.52 -1.73
N ILE A 157 15.70 -8.95 -1.83
CA ILE A 157 15.35 -10.18 -2.53
C ILE A 157 15.64 -10.02 -4.03
N LYS A 158 16.40 -10.96 -4.57
CA LYS A 158 16.81 -10.90 -5.99
C LYS A 158 15.63 -11.09 -6.94
N PRO A 159 15.65 -10.48 -8.15
CA PRO A 159 14.68 -10.76 -9.20
C PRO A 159 14.62 -12.26 -9.53
N ASN A 160 13.47 -12.71 -10.04
CA ASN A 160 13.17 -14.11 -10.38
C ASN A 160 13.17 -15.06 -9.16
N THR A 161 13.07 -14.49 -7.95
CA THR A 161 12.80 -15.26 -6.73
C THR A 161 11.30 -15.45 -6.57
N LEU A 162 10.84 -16.69 -6.40
CA LEU A 162 9.45 -16.97 -6.11
C LEU A 162 9.16 -16.67 -4.64
N VAL A 163 8.09 -15.90 -4.42
CA VAL A 163 7.60 -15.56 -3.09
C VAL A 163 6.13 -15.90 -2.94
N GLU A 164 5.72 -16.22 -1.74
CA GLU A 164 4.33 -16.43 -1.35
C GLU A 164 3.98 -15.45 -0.24
N ASP A 165 2.87 -14.76 -0.40
CA ASP A 165 2.39 -13.78 0.56
C ASP A 165 2.17 -14.41 1.94
N HIS A 166 2.61 -13.74 3.03
CA HIS A 166 2.50 -14.32 4.37
C HIS A 166 1.05 -14.19 4.88
N PRO A 167 0.41 -15.28 5.36
CA PRO A 167 -1.02 -15.27 5.69
C PRO A 167 -1.40 -14.44 6.92
N THR A 168 -0.46 -14.15 7.83
CA THR A 168 -0.74 -13.52 9.13
C THR A 168 0.24 -12.43 9.53
N ASN A 169 1.42 -12.36 8.91
CA ASN A 169 2.48 -11.41 9.22
C ASN A 169 2.70 -10.43 8.06
N ALA A 170 3.41 -9.35 8.31
CA ALA A 170 3.81 -8.41 7.26
C ALA A 170 5.09 -8.92 6.56
N GLY A 171 4.97 -9.30 5.29
CA GLY A 171 6.07 -9.86 4.50
C GLY A 171 5.67 -11.08 3.69
N CYS A 172 6.64 -11.94 3.34
CA CYS A 172 6.42 -13.09 2.48
C CYS A 172 7.32 -14.27 2.85
N TYR A 173 6.96 -15.44 2.35
CA TYR A 173 7.87 -16.60 2.29
C TYR A 173 8.65 -16.58 0.98
N ILE A 174 9.96 -16.83 1.03
CA ILE A 174 10.76 -17.17 -0.15
C ILE A 174 10.67 -18.67 -0.36
N ILE A 175 10.39 -19.07 -1.61
CA ILE A 175 10.33 -20.49 -2.00
C ILE A 175 11.68 -20.87 -2.58
N GLU A 176 12.36 -21.81 -1.91
CA GLU A 176 13.64 -22.36 -2.32
C GLU A 176 13.42 -23.79 -2.82
N GLU A 177 13.93 -24.11 -4.01
CA GLU A 177 13.95 -25.48 -4.55
C GLU A 177 15.27 -26.13 -4.18
N THR A 178 15.20 -27.17 -3.33
CA THR A 178 16.33 -28.05 -2.97
C THR A 178 16.26 -29.38 -3.71
#